data_753d8eccb08da1995766ac254f65694b
#
_entry.id   753d8eccb08da1995766ac254f65694b
#
_cell.length_a   1.000
_cell.length_b   1.000
_cell.length_c   1.000
_cell.angle_alpha   90.00
_cell.angle_beta   90.00
_cell.angle_gamma   90.00
#
_symmetry.space_group_name_H-M   'P 1'
#
loop_
_entity.id
_entity.type
_entity.pdbx_description
1 polymer ?
#
loop_
_entity_poly.entity_id
_entity_poly.type
_entity_poly.pdbx_seq_one_letter_code
_entity_poly.pdbx_strand_id
1 'polypeptide(L)'
;MKRILSIVLVVMLFVMVGCGSEPQVKEQKLSKLTIGLMPDTDSIPFIIAAEYGYFAEEGLEIELIPFKSAMERDAALQSGSLDGAVSDLLAVIFARSGGFSVYATSYTDGSYNLVAGGNTDIASAADLRGKEIAISRNTIIEYVTDEILAVNGMGEKDVSKVVMPQIPVRLEMLQSGNLAAAVLPEPMASVAEFSGSRYVTGSGDLGINPGVIVFTDSAIKDKEQSIRAMYRAYDKAANYLNNTPRADYIDLIMERSGFPGPARDALVLKPYHFAGLPAEKDVDEAVRWVKNKGLAGDYRYDELVSKLLTEGK
;
A
#
# COMPACT_ATOMS: atom_id res chain seq x y z
N MET A 1 2.46 -65.59 53.77
CA MET A 1 2.55 -65.35 52.32
C MET A 1 1.35 -64.55 51.71
N LYS A 2 0.16 -64.54 52.33
CA LYS A 2 -1.02 -63.79 51.77
C LYS A 2 -1.03 -62.27 52.09
N ARG A 3 -0.23 -61.79 53.03
CA ARG A 3 -0.18 -60.34 53.41
C ARG A 3 0.87 -59.49 52.63
N ILE A 4 1.81 -60.12 51.97
CA ILE A 4 2.82 -59.45 51.16
C ILE A 4 2.30 -59.20 49.73
N LEU A 5 1.38 -60.02 49.25
CA LEU A 5 0.80 -59.85 47.89
C LEU A 5 -0.18 -58.68 47.79
N SER A 6 -0.79 -58.28 48.93
CA SER A 6 -1.72 -57.14 48.94
C SER A 6 -1.02 -55.77 48.94
N ILE A 7 0.21 -55.69 49.40
CA ILE A 7 0.97 -54.43 49.43
C ILE A 7 1.59 -54.11 48.07
N VAL A 8 1.96 -55.13 47.28
CA VAL A 8 2.49 -54.95 45.93
C VAL A 8 1.39 -54.50 44.95
N LEU A 9 0.15 -54.89 45.17
CA LEU A 9 -0.98 -54.48 44.29
C LEU A 9 -1.42 -53.02 44.53
N VAL A 10 -1.26 -52.49 45.73
CA VAL A 10 -1.60 -51.08 46.07
C VAL A 10 -0.56 -50.10 45.59
N VAL A 11 0.72 -50.51 45.52
CA VAL A 11 1.82 -49.65 45.01
C VAL A 11 1.78 -49.53 43.46
N MET A 12 1.21 -50.53 42.74
CA MET A 12 1.11 -50.50 41.28
C MET A 12 -0.06 -49.67 40.76
N LEU A 13 -1.02 -49.23 41.61
CA LEU A 13 -2.15 -48.40 41.23
C LEU A 13 -1.86 -46.90 41.36
N PHE A 14 -0.73 -46.47 41.88
CA PHE A 14 -0.37 -45.05 42.09
C PHE A 14 0.55 -44.45 41.00
N VAL A 15 0.96 -45.20 39.98
CA VAL A 15 1.88 -44.71 38.90
C VAL A 15 1.15 -44.37 37.62
N MET A 16 -0.19 -44.40 37.56
CA MET A 16 -0.98 -44.14 36.34
C MET A 16 -1.79 -42.83 36.37
N VAL A 17 -1.39 -41.84 37.18
CA VAL A 17 -2.01 -40.52 37.13
C VAL A 17 -0.90 -39.47 36.97
N GLY A 18 -0.40 -39.35 35.76
CA GLY A 18 0.66 -38.38 35.43
C GLY A 18 0.83 -38.17 33.94
N CYS A 19 -0.20 -38.36 33.10
CA CYS A 19 -0.23 -37.72 31.80
C CYS A 19 -0.94 -36.37 31.97
N GLY A 20 -0.15 -35.36 32.36
CA GLY A 20 -0.54 -33.97 32.12
C GLY A 20 -0.67 -33.82 30.61
N SER A 21 -1.89 -33.72 30.13
CA SER A 21 -2.13 -33.18 28.79
C SER A 21 -1.59 -31.76 28.81
N GLU A 22 -0.43 -31.54 28.21
CA GLU A 22 -0.03 -30.20 27.78
C GLU A 22 -1.21 -29.63 27.02
N PRO A 23 -1.62 -28.38 27.30
CA PRO A 23 -2.64 -27.74 26.49
C PRO A 23 -2.11 -27.70 25.05
N GLN A 24 -2.68 -28.54 24.18
CA GLN A 24 -2.46 -28.37 22.74
C GLN A 24 -2.98 -26.97 22.42
N VAL A 25 -2.07 -26.03 22.24
CA VAL A 25 -2.36 -24.76 21.57
C VAL A 25 -2.87 -25.19 20.20
N LYS A 26 -4.18 -25.16 19.99
CA LYS A 26 -4.75 -25.35 18.67
C LYS A 26 -4.15 -24.27 17.81
N GLU A 27 -3.25 -24.63 16.92
CA GLU A 27 -2.72 -23.77 15.90
C GLU A 27 -3.94 -23.25 15.12
N GLN A 28 -4.30 -22.00 15.34
CA GLN A 28 -5.46 -21.39 14.72
C GLN A 28 -5.11 -21.22 13.24
N LYS A 29 -5.71 -22.05 12.38
CA LYS A 29 -5.49 -21.95 10.94
C LYS A 29 -5.85 -20.54 10.48
N LEU A 30 -4.89 -19.83 9.89
CA LEU A 30 -5.08 -18.49 9.35
C LEU A 30 -6.09 -18.51 8.20
N SER A 31 -6.92 -17.48 8.15
CA SER A 31 -7.85 -17.28 7.04
C SER A 31 -7.11 -16.70 5.83
N LYS A 32 -7.47 -17.14 4.63
CA LYS A 32 -6.97 -16.56 3.38
C LYS A 32 -7.22 -15.04 3.33
N LEU A 33 -6.25 -14.29 2.81
CA LEU A 33 -6.38 -12.87 2.50
C LEU A 33 -6.37 -12.63 0.99
N THR A 34 -7.19 -11.68 0.55
CA THR A 34 -7.22 -11.18 -0.83
C THR A 34 -6.85 -9.71 -0.83
N ILE A 35 -5.71 -9.36 -1.44
CA ILE A 35 -5.11 -8.02 -1.40
C ILE A 35 -5.00 -7.43 -2.79
N GLY A 36 -5.54 -6.22 -2.97
CA GLY A 36 -5.42 -5.44 -4.20
C GLY A 36 -4.06 -4.73 -4.28
N LEU A 37 -3.38 -4.87 -5.41
CA LEU A 37 -2.11 -4.22 -5.71
C LEU A 37 -2.25 -3.17 -6.80
N MET A 38 -1.39 -2.16 -6.77
CA MET A 38 -1.27 -1.13 -7.79
C MET A 38 0.03 -1.32 -8.60
N PRO A 39 0.12 -0.80 -9.84
CA PRO A 39 1.35 -0.88 -10.62
C PRO A 39 2.34 0.21 -10.18
N ASP A 40 2.77 0.12 -8.93
CA ASP A 40 3.66 1.06 -8.25
C ASP A 40 4.66 0.34 -7.33
N THR A 41 5.60 1.10 -6.78
CA THR A 41 6.63 0.55 -5.89
C THR A 41 6.08 0.07 -4.55
N ASP A 42 4.92 0.54 -4.12
CA ASP A 42 4.28 0.12 -2.86
C ASP A 42 3.87 -1.36 -2.86
N SER A 43 3.63 -1.90 -4.05
CA SER A 43 3.27 -3.31 -4.25
C SER A 43 4.46 -4.27 -4.23
N ILE A 44 5.69 -3.78 -4.38
CA ILE A 44 6.90 -4.63 -4.50
C ILE A 44 7.14 -5.52 -3.28
N PRO A 45 7.01 -5.05 -2.02
CA PRO A 45 7.19 -5.94 -0.87
C PRO A 45 6.20 -7.11 -0.84
N PHE A 46 4.97 -6.92 -1.31
CA PHE A 46 3.98 -8.01 -1.43
C PHE A 46 4.40 -9.04 -2.48
N ILE A 47 4.91 -8.59 -3.63
CA ILE A 47 5.41 -9.46 -4.68
C ILE A 47 6.60 -10.29 -4.17
N ILE A 48 7.56 -9.66 -3.52
CA ILE A 48 8.71 -10.34 -2.92
C ILE A 48 8.26 -11.34 -1.86
N ALA A 49 7.34 -10.96 -0.96
CA ALA A 49 6.85 -11.85 0.09
C ALA A 49 6.15 -13.09 -0.48
N ALA A 50 5.43 -12.94 -1.59
CA ALA A 50 4.77 -14.06 -2.25
C ALA A 50 5.78 -14.99 -2.95
N GLU A 51 6.68 -14.44 -3.74
CA GLU A 51 7.62 -15.21 -4.57
C GLU A 51 8.72 -15.90 -3.75
N TYR A 52 9.17 -15.30 -2.65
CA TYR A 52 10.12 -15.92 -1.74
C TYR A 52 9.48 -16.77 -0.64
N GLY A 53 8.14 -16.91 -0.67
CA GLY A 53 7.42 -17.81 0.24
C GLY A 53 7.23 -17.28 1.66
N TYR A 54 7.48 -15.99 1.93
CA TYR A 54 7.38 -15.43 3.29
C TYR A 54 5.95 -15.48 3.85
N PHE A 55 4.92 -15.40 3.01
CA PHE A 55 3.55 -15.64 3.45
C PHE A 55 3.31 -17.09 3.86
N ALA A 56 3.87 -18.05 3.10
CA ALA A 56 3.78 -19.47 3.43
C ALA A 56 4.54 -19.83 4.72
N GLU A 57 5.69 -19.19 4.98
CA GLU A 57 6.43 -19.33 6.25
C GLU A 57 5.60 -18.88 7.46
N GLU A 58 4.73 -17.89 7.28
CA GLU A 58 3.80 -17.42 8.31
C GLU A 58 2.51 -18.26 8.37
N GLY A 59 2.38 -19.32 7.54
CA GLY A 59 1.18 -20.16 7.45
C GLY A 59 -0.02 -19.46 6.79
N LEU A 60 0.24 -18.36 6.03
CA LEU A 60 -0.79 -17.53 5.41
C LEU A 60 -0.96 -17.87 3.92
N GLU A 61 -2.21 -18.23 3.54
CA GLU A 61 -2.63 -18.20 2.15
C GLU A 61 -3.04 -16.78 1.75
N ILE A 62 -2.45 -16.24 0.69
CA ILE A 62 -2.75 -14.89 0.18
C ILE A 62 -2.98 -14.92 -1.33
N GLU A 63 -3.93 -14.09 -1.78
CA GLU A 63 -4.17 -13.83 -3.19
C GLU A 63 -3.90 -12.35 -3.48
N LEU A 64 -3.03 -12.08 -4.44
CA LEU A 64 -2.65 -10.73 -4.85
C LEU A 64 -3.33 -10.42 -6.19
N ILE A 65 -4.18 -9.39 -6.22
CA ILE A 65 -4.97 -8.99 -7.39
C ILE A 65 -4.47 -7.65 -7.92
N PRO A 66 -3.88 -7.59 -9.14
CA PRO A 66 -3.39 -6.35 -9.73
C PRO A 66 -4.52 -5.50 -10.31
N PHE A 67 -4.47 -4.20 -10.10
CA PHE A 67 -5.35 -3.18 -10.68
C PHE A 67 -4.56 -2.16 -11.49
N LYS A 68 -5.22 -1.44 -12.41
CA LYS A 68 -4.58 -0.41 -13.24
C LYS A 68 -4.96 1.01 -12.81
N SER A 69 -5.96 1.14 -11.96
CA SER A 69 -6.45 2.41 -11.44
C SER A 69 -6.97 2.28 -10.00
N ALA A 70 -6.89 3.37 -9.22
CA ALA A 70 -7.48 3.45 -7.89
C ALA A 70 -9.00 3.21 -7.92
N MET A 71 -9.68 3.70 -8.97
CA MET A 71 -11.13 3.52 -9.14
C MET A 71 -11.52 2.03 -9.23
N GLU A 72 -10.78 1.22 -10.00
CA GLU A 72 -11.04 -0.22 -10.13
C GLU A 72 -10.77 -0.95 -8.80
N ARG A 73 -9.64 -0.63 -8.13
CA ARG A 73 -9.27 -1.16 -6.82
C ARG A 73 -10.33 -0.85 -5.76
N ASP A 74 -10.77 0.41 -5.67
CA ASP A 74 -11.74 0.85 -4.67
C ASP A 74 -13.12 0.22 -4.90
N ALA A 75 -13.53 0.05 -6.15
CA ALA A 75 -14.75 -0.68 -6.50
C ALA A 75 -14.68 -2.14 -6.08
N ALA A 76 -13.55 -2.82 -6.29
CA ALA A 76 -13.33 -4.19 -5.83
C ALA A 76 -13.33 -4.31 -4.30
N LEU A 77 -12.71 -3.35 -3.59
CA LEU A 77 -12.72 -3.30 -2.13
C LEU A 77 -14.15 -3.10 -1.58
N GLN A 78 -14.91 -2.17 -2.16
CA GLN A 78 -16.28 -1.89 -1.75
C GLN A 78 -17.26 -3.01 -2.09
N SER A 79 -17.01 -3.78 -3.14
CA SER A 79 -17.82 -4.97 -3.48
C SER A 79 -17.57 -6.17 -2.57
N GLY A 80 -16.56 -6.10 -1.69
CA GLY A 80 -16.14 -7.21 -0.83
C GLY A 80 -15.29 -8.27 -1.54
N SER A 81 -14.80 -7.97 -2.74
CA SER A 81 -13.90 -8.87 -3.48
C SER A 81 -12.47 -8.85 -2.92
N LEU A 82 -12.13 -7.85 -2.11
CA LEU A 82 -10.84 -7.69 -1.44
C LEU A 82 -11.04 -7.58 0.07
N ASP A 83 -10.11 -8.15 0.84
CA ASP A 83 -9.98 -7.92 2.28
C ASP A 83 -9.26 -6.60 2.56
N GLY A 84 -8.25 -6.29 1.76
CA GLY A 84 -7.43 -5.09 1.87
C GLY A 84 -6.77 -4.73 0.54
N ALA A 85 -6.04 -3.63 0.52
CA ALA A 85 -5.35 -3.16 -0.68
C ALA A 85 -4.18 -2.22 -0.36
N VAL A 86 -3.22 -2.13 -1.28
CA VAL A 86 -2.32 -0.98 -1.41
C VAL A 86 -3.16 0.20 -1.91
N SER A 87 -3.20 1.30 -1.15
CA SER A 87 -4.17 2.37 -1.31
C SER A 87 -3.62 3.72 -0.85
N ASP A 88 -4.50 4.65 -0.50
CA ASP A 88 -4.15 5.98 -0.03
C ASP A 88 -5.17 6.52 1.00
N LEU A 89 -4.77 7.54 1.75
CA LEU A 89 -5.60 8.18 2.77
C LEU A 89 -6.90 8.78 2.21
N LEU A 90 -6.87 9.25 0.95
CA LEU A 90 -8.05 9.83 0.31
C LEU A 90 -9.12 8.76 0.07
N ALA A 91 -8.69 7.56 -0.38
CA ALA A 91 -9.59 6.42 -0.56
C ALA A 91 -10.27 6.01 0.76
N VAL A 92 -9.52 6.03 1.89
CA VAL A 92 -10.09 5.79 3.22
C VAL A 92 -11.15 6.83 3.56
N ILE A 93 -10.83 8.13 3.40
CA ILE A 93 -11.75 9.23 3.72
C ILE A 93 -13.02 9.15 2.86
N PHE A 94 -12.90 8.93 1.55
CA PHE A 94 -14.04 8.82 0.66
C PHE A 94 -14.91 7.60 0.94
N ALA A 95 -14.28 6.44 1.20
CA ALA A 95 -15.01 5.23 1.57
C ALA A 95 -15.81 5.44 2.87
N ARG A 96 -15.18 6.01 3.89
CA ARG A 96 -15.82 6.35 5.18
C ARG A 96 -16.96 7.33 5.00
N SER A 97 -16.77 8.36 4.18
CA SER A 97 -17.82 9.35 3.86
C SER A 97 -19.00 8.73 3.10
N GLY A 98 -18.74 7.73 2.27
CA GLY A 98 -19.76 6.92 1.60
C GLY A 98 -20.42 5.85 2.49
N GLY A 99 -20.06 5.76 3.78
CA GLY A 99 -20.60 4.77 4.72
C GLY A 99 -19.94 3.38 4.64
N PHE A 100 -18.86 3.24 3.88
CA PHE A 100 -18.10 1.99 3.79
C PHE A 100 -16.96 1.98 4.82
N SER A 101 -16.97 0.98 5.72
CA SER A 101 -16.00 0.90 6.81
C SER A 101 -14.69 0.26 6.35
N VAL A 102 -13.68 1.11 6.14
CA VAL A 102 -12.31 0.76 5.80
C VAL A 102 -11.36 1.60 6.65
N TYR A 103 -10.17 1.06 6.95
CA TYR A 103 -9.17 1.72 7.78
C TYR A 103 -7.79 1.60 7.17
N ALA A 104 -6.98 2.66 7.29
CA ALA A 104 -5.54 2.57 7.08
C ALA A 104 -4.93 1.73 8.23
N THR A 105 -4.07 0.79 7.90
CA THR A 105 -3.42 -0.09 8.88
C THR A 105 -1.91 0.04 8.87
N SER A 106 -1.32 0.50 7.77
CA SER A 106 0.11 0.83 7.65
C SER A 106 0.31 1.93 6.61
N TYR A 107 1.36 2.74 6.75
CA TYR A 107 1.84 3.57 5.64
C TYR A 107 2.59 2.71 4.60
N THR A 108 2.87 3.30 3.44
CA THR A 108 3.73 2.75 2.38
C THR A 108 4.85 3.72 2.04
N ASP A 109 5.84 3.29 1.24
CA ASP A 109 7.02 4.08 0.88
C ASP A 109 6.96 4.68 -0.54
N GLY A 110 5.76 4.71 -1.12
CA GLY A 110 5.52 5.20 -2.47
C GLY A 110 5.87 6.66 -2.68
N SER A 111 6.14 7.00 -3.93
CA SER A 111 6.45 8.35 -4.36
C SER A 111 5.56 8.72 -5.54
N TYR A 112 5.00 9.93 -5.52
CA TYR A 112 4.07 10.44 -6.52
C TYR A 112 4.64 11.73 -7.08
N ASN A 113 5.06 11.70 -8.35
CA ASN A 113 5.95 12.68 -8.94
C ASN A 113 5.29 13.40 -10.11
N LEU A 114 5.39 14.72 -10.12
CA LEU A 114 5.04 15.56 -11.26
C LEU A 114 6.16 15.49 -12.29
N VAL A 115 5.81 15.02 -13.48
CA VAL A 115 6.73 14.88 -14.61
C VAL A 115 6.21 15.69 -15.78
N ALA A 116 7.08 16.50 -16.36
CA ALA A 116 6.81 17.29 -17.57
C ALA A 116 7.17 16.50 -18.83
N GLY A 117 6.36 16.62 -19.89
CA GLY A 117 6.63 16.01 -21.18
C GLY A 117 7.94 16.52 -21.78
N GLY A 118 8.70 15.63 -22.43
CA GLY A 118 10.01 15.96 -23.00
C GLY A 118 9.97 17.02 -24.12
N ASN A 119 8.81 17.26 -24.70
CA ASN A 119 8.58 18.27 -25.75
C ASN A 119 8.07 19.62 -25.20
N THR A 120 8.15 19.83 -23.88
CA THR A 120 7.68 21.07 -23.22
C THR A 120 8.84 21.85 -22.61
N ASP A 121 8.59 23.13 -22.36
CA ASP A 121 9.53 24.08 -21.68
C ASP A 121 9.32 24.12 -20.17
N ILE A 122 8.52 23.21 -19.62
CA ILE A 122 8.25 23.16 -18.18
C ILE A 122 9.54 22.73 -17.46
N ALA A 123 10.15 23.65 -16.72
CA ALA A 123 11.35 23.42 -15.92
C ALA A 123 11.05 23.42 -14.40
N SER A 124 9.95 24.05 -14.00
CA SER A 124 9.49 24.17 -12.62
C SER A 124 7.97 24.07 -12.53
N ALA A 125 7.44 23.87 -11.32
CA ALA A 125 6.00 23.86 -11.12
C ALA A 125 5.30 25.19 -11.48
N ALA A 126 6.01 26.32 -11.41
CA ALA A 126 5.48 27.63 -11.80
C ALA A 126 5.11 27.70 -13.31
N ASP A 127 5.78 26.90 -14.15
CA ASP A 127 5.57 26.88 -15.60
C ASP A 127 4.28 26.11 -15.99
N LEU A 128 3.62 25.49 -15.03
CA LEU A 128 2.34 24.77 -15.24
C LEU A 128 1.16 25.71 -15.50
N ARG A 129 1.30 27.02 -15.26
CA ARG A 129 0.21 27.97 -15.45
C ARG A 129 -0.33 27.93 -16.89
N GLY A 130 -1.63 27.65 -17.01
CA GLY A 130 -2.32 27.48 -18.31
C GLY A 130 -2.02 26.17 -19.02
N LYS A 131 -1.29 25.24 -18.42
CA LYS A 131 -0.97 23.92 -19.03
C LYS A 131 -1.97 22.84 -18.64
N GLU A 132 -1.98 21.77 -19.43
CA GLU A 132 -2.74 20.56 -19.15
C GLU A 132 -1.92 19.60 -18.27
N ILE A 133 -2.53 19.14 -17.18
CA ILE A 133 -1.92 18.17 -16.27
C ILE A 133 -2.83 16.95 -16.17
N ALA A 134 -2.32 15.76 -16.50
CA ALA A 134 -3.09 14.54 -16.33
C ALA A 134 -3.12 14.13 -14.85
N ILE A 135 -4.33 13.85 -14.37
CA ILE A 135 -4.60 13.43 -12.99
C ILE A 135 -5.51 12.19 -12.94
N SER A 136 -5.63 11.60 -11.75
CA SER A 136 -6.74 10.73 -11.36
C SER A 136 -7.56 11.46 -10.32
N ARG A 137 -8.84 11.79 -10.64
CA ARG A 137 -9.67 12.62 -9.77
C ARG A 137 -10.00 11.92 -8.46
N ASN A 138 -10.04 12.69 -7.37
CA ASN A 138 -10.36 12.22 -6.02
C ASN A 138 -9.44 11.09 -5.55
N THR A 139 -8.17 11.12 -5.93
CA THR A 139 -7.15 10.18 -5.51
C THR A 139 -5.90 10.91 -5.02
N ILE A 140 -4.95 10.17 -4.49
CA ILE A 140 -3.62 10.62 -4.15
C ILE A 140 -2.97 11.47 -5.27
N ILE A 141 -3.24 11.17 -6.53
CA ILE A 141 -2.68 11.88 -7.68
C ILE A 141 -3.21 13.32 -7.76
N GLU A 142 -4.52 13.52 -7.58
CA GLU A 142 -5.09 14.88 -7.55
C GLU A 142 -4.64 15.64 -6.31
N TYR A 143 -4.60 14.97 -5.15
CA TYR A 143 -4.11 15.56 -3.90
C TYR A 143 -2.69 16.09 -4.04
N VAL A 144 -1.75 15.26 -4.48
CA VAL A 144 -0.36 15.67 -4.70
C VAL A 144 -0.26 16.78 -5.75
N THR A 145 -1.07 16.73 -6.82
CA THR A 145 -1.13 17.83 -7.81
C THR A 145 -1.53 19.14 -7.14
N ASP A 146 -2.59 19.13 -6.34
CA ASP A 146 -3.09 20.34 -5.69
C ASP A 146 -2.12 20.92 -4.67
N GLU A 147 -1.46 20.07 -3.89
CA GLU A 147 -0.42 20.50 -2.95
C GLU A 147 0.79 21.12 -3.69
N ILE A 148 1.23 20.53 -4.82
CA ILE A 148 2.27 21.10 -5.66
C ILE A 148 1.85 22.50 -6.18
N LEU A 149 0.62 22.64 -6.64
CA LEU A 149 0.10 23.93 -7.10
C LEU A 149 0.06 24.94 -5.96
N ALA A 150 -0.45 24.56 -4.80
CA ALA A 150 -0.62 25.44 -3.65
C ALA A 150 0.70 26.00 -3.14
N VAL A 151 1.77 25.18 -3.01
CA VAL A 151 3.09 25.68 -2.57
C VAL A 151 3.76 26.63 -3.59
N ASN A 152 3.30 26.59 -4.86
CA ASN A 152 3.74 27.47 -5.91
C ASN A 152 2.79 28.68 -6.16
N GLY A 153 1.86 28.94 -5.23
CA GLY A 153 0.93 30.06 -5.32
C GLY A 153 -0.10 29.93 -6.44
N MET A 154 -0.41 28.71 -6.82
CA MET A 154 -1.41 28.37 -7.85
C MET A 154 -2.58 27.58 -7.25
N GLY A 155 -3.69 27.57 -7.96
CA GLY A 155 -4.88 26.77 -7.63
C GLY A 155 -5.45 26.07 -8.87
N GLU A 156 -6.55 25.38 -8.69
CA GLU A 156 -7.19 24.59 -9.76
C GLU A 156 -7.50 25.39 -11.04
N LYS A 157 -7.76 26.71 -10.92
CA LYS A 157 -8.08 27.58 -12.07
C LYS A 157 -6.87 27.97 -12.90
N ASP A 158 -5.67 27.76 -12.36
CA ASP A 158 -4.41 28.11 -13.02
C ASP A 158 -3.94 27.06 -14.01
N VAL A 159 -4.52 25.86 -13.97
CA VAL A 159 -4.15 24.72 -14.83
C VAL A 159 -5.41 24.04 -15.40
N SER A 160 -5.24 23.21 -16.43
CA SER A 160 -6.29 22.34 -16.97
C SER A 160 -6.05 20.91 -16.50
N LYS A 161 -6.89 20.41 -15.59
CA LYS A 161 -6.80 19.03 -15.12
C LYS A 161 -7.48 18.07 -16.10
N VAL A 162 -6.71 17.19 -16.72
CA VAL A 162 -7.19 16.13 -17.63
C VAL A 162 -7.31 14.82 -16.86
N VAL A 163 -8.54 14.27 -16.78
CA VAL A 163 -8.81 13.07 -15.98
C VAL A 163 -8.43 11.81 -16.74
N MET A 164 -7.39 11.11 -16.26
CA MET A 164 -6.87 9.83 -16.78
C MET A 164 -6.62 8.86 -15.63
N PRO A 165 -7.61 8.05 -15.23
CA PRO A 165 -7.51 7.21 -14.04
C PRO A 165 -6.47 6.10 -14.18
N GLN A 166 -6.34 5.51 -15.37
CA GLN A 166 -5.42 4.39 -15.61
C GLN A 166 -3.96 4.86 -15.69
N ILE A 167 -3.13 4.35 -14.81
CA ILE A 167 -1.73 4.74 -14.68
C ILE A 167 -0.94 4.49 -15.98
N PRO A 168 -1.05 3.31 -16.64
CA PRO A 168 -0.33 3.08 -17.90
C PRO A 168 -0.74 4.04 -19.02
N VAL A 169 -2.03 4.37 -19.14
CA VAL A 169 -2.53 5.32 -20.15
C VAL A 169 -1.99 6.72 -19.90
N ARG A 170 -1.95 7.15 -18.63
CA ARG A 170 -1.40 8.47 -18.26
C ARG A 170 0.07 8.59 -18.62
N LEU A 171 0.88 7.54 -18.41
CA LEU A 171 2.27 7.47 -18.84
C LEU A 171 2.40 7.55 -20.37
N GLU A 172 1.63 6.75 -21.11
CA GLU A 172 1.66 6.72 -22.58
C GLU A 172 1.30 8.09 -23.19
N MET A 173 0.27 8.74 -22.67
CA MET A 173 -0.15 10.06 -23.15
C MET A 173 0.89 11.16 -22.90
N LEU A 174 1.61 11.07 -21.78
CA LEU A 174 2.73 11.96 -21.48
C LEU A 174 3.90 11.72 -22.46
N GLN A 175 4.31 10.46 -22.65
CA GLN A 175 5.43 10.07 -23.52
C GLN A 175 5.17 10.36 -24.99
N SER A 176 3.90 10.26 -25.44
CA SER A 176 3.50 10.60 -26.82
C SER A 176 3.40 12.10 -27.07
N GLY A 177 3.62 12.95 -26.04
CA GLY A 177 3.54 14.40 -26.16
C GLY A 177 2.13 14.97 -26.24
N ASN A 178 1.11 14.17 -25.92
CA ASN A 178 -0.29 14.58 -25.89
C ASN A 178 -0.68 15.29 -24.59
N LEU A 179 0.23 15.39 -23.62
CA LEU A 179 0.06 16.06 -22.34
C LEU A 179 1.29 16.89 -22.01
N ALA A 180 1.08 18.04 -21.40
CA ALA A 180 2.18 18.91 -20.96
C ALA A 180 2.87 18.34 -19.71
N ALA A 181 2.09 17.80 -18.77
CA ALA A 181 2.59 17.19 -17.54
C ALA A 181 1.64 16.11 -17.00
N ALA A 182 2.15 15.27 -16.11
CA ALA A 182 1.36 14.28 -15.40
C ALA A 182 1.93 14.05 -14.00
N VAL A 183 1.07 13.75 -13.02
CA VAL A 183 1.52 13.15 -11.76
C VAL A 183 1.43 11.63 -11.88
N LEU A 184 2.57 10.99 -11.67
CA LEU A 184 2.77 9.54 -11.83
C LEU A 184 3.35 8.94 -10.54
N PRO A 185 2.92 7.71 -10.15
CA PRO A 185 3.63 6.95 -9.11
C PRO A 185 4.96 6.41 -9.65
N GLU A 186 5.87 6.04 -8.78
CA GLU A 186 7.01 5.20 -9.14
C GLU A 186 6.57 3.73 -9.44
N PRO A 187 7.15 3.06 -10.45
CA PRO A 187 8.27 3.49 -11.30
C PRO A 187 7.86 4.27 -12.55
N MET A 188 6.59 4.60 -12.73
CA MET A 188 6.12 5.24 -13.97
C MET A 188 6.73 6.63 -14.19
N ALA A 189 7.00 7.37 -13.10
CA ALA A 189 7.71 8.66 -13.19
C ALA A 189 9.15 8.46 -13.70
N SER A 190 9.90 7.55 -13.10
CA SER A 190 11.25 7.20 -13.56
C SER A 190 11.29 6.68 -15.00
N VAL A 191 10.28 5.89 -15.43
CA VAL A 191 10.14 5.44 -16.82
C VAL A 191 9.89 6.60 -17.78
N ALA A 192 9.07 7.57 -17.36
CA ALA A 192 8.86 8.78 -18.16
C ALA A 192 10.17 9.59 -18.32
N GLU A 193 10.92 9.76 -17.24
CA GLU A 193 12.23 10.45 -17.26
C GLU A 193 13.25 9.72 -18.16
N PHE A 194 13.34 8.40 -18.01
CA PHE A 194 14.21 7.56 -18.86
C PHE A 194 13.87 7.69 -20.34
N SER A 195 12.62 7.99 -20.67
CA SER A 195 12.12 8.22 -22.02
C SER A 195 12.19 9.69 -22.47
N GLY A 196 12.88 10.57 -21.71
CA GLY A 196 13.11 11.96 -22.09
C GLY A 196 12.17 13.00 -21.48
N SER A 197 11.24 12.60 -20.62
CA SER A 197 10.45 13.51 -19.78
C SER A 197 11.32 14.10 -18.66
N ARG A 198 10.81 15.11 -17.96
CA ARG A 198 11.57 15.79 -16.90
C ARG A 198 10.85 15.70 -15.56
N TYR A 199 11.53 15.24 -14.54
CA TYR A 199 11.08 15.40 -13.14
C TYR A 199 10.99 16.89 -12.79
N VAL A 200 9.91 17.28 -12.13
CA VAL A 200 9.69 18.67 -11.68
C VAL A 200 9.72 18.74 -10.16
N THR A 201 8.89 17.98 -9.50
CA THR A 201 8.79 17.86 -8.03
C THR A 201 7.86 16.66 -7.67
N GLY A 202 7.76 16.31 -6.41
CA GLY A 202 6.91 15.20 -5.99
C GLY A 202 6.52 15.23 -4.51
N SER A 203 5.77 14.22 -4.10
CA SER A 203 5.31 14.06 -2.71
C SER A 203 6.44 14.06 -1.70
N GLY A 204 7.60 13.48 -2.08
CA GLY A 204 8.79 13.47 -1.24
C GLY A 204 9.39 14.85 -0.98
N ASP A 205 9.41 15.73 -2.01
CA ASP A 205 9.89 17.11 -1.86
C ASP A 205 8.96 17.96 -0.99
N LEU A 206 7.66 17.63 -1.00
CA LEU A 206 6.66 18.27 -0.16
C LEU A 206 6.64 17.74 1.28
N GLY A 207 7.35 16.64 1.55
CA GLY A 207 7.34 15.98 2.85
C GLY A 207 5.98 15.38 3.23
N ILE A 208 5.21 14.92 2.24
CA ILE A 208 3.90 14.27 2.43
C ILE A 208 3.97 12.80 2.00
N ASN A 209 3.34 11.93 2.79
CA ASN A 209 3.25 10.49 2.50
C ASN A 209 1.81 9.99 2.66
N PRO A 210 0.94 10.14 1.64
CA PRO A 210 -0.46 9.73 1.72
C PRO A 210 -0.71 8.27 1.36
N GLY A 211 0.31 7.49 0.96
CA GLY A 211 0.19 6.06 0.63
C GLY A 211 -0.02 5.20 1.88
N VAL A 212 -0.97 4.28 1.81
CA VAL A 212 -1.30 3.37 2.93
C VAL A 212 -1.72 1.99 2.45
N ILE A 213 -1.58 1.00 3.33
CA ILE A 213 -2.26 -0.29 3.21
C ILE A 213 -3.58 -0.17 3.99
N VAL A 214 -4.67 -0.59 3.37
CA VAL A 214 -6.01 -0.53 3.96
C VAL A 214 -6.61 -1.91 4.11
N PHE A 215 -7.49 -2.06 5.11
CA PHE A 215 -8.35 -3.24 5.27
C PHE A 215 -9.77 -2.83 5.57
N THR A 216 -10.72 -3.67 5.13
CA THR A 216 -12.12 -3.54 5.51
C THR A 216 -12.30 -3.82 7.01
N ASP A 217 -13.31 -3.22 7.63
CA ASP A 217 -13.65 -3.47 9.03
C ASP A 217 -13.91 -4.95 9.32
N SER A 218 -14.59 -5.66 8.39
CA SER A 218 -14.84 -7.09 8.49
C SER A 218 -13.53 -7.89 8.47
N ALA A 219 -12.60 -7.58 7.57
CA ALA A 219 -11.31 -8.25 7.53
C ALA A 219 -10.50 -8.03 8.81
N ILE A 220 -10.50 -6.82 9.36
CA ILE A 220 -9.83 -6.50 10.63
C ILE A 220 -10.42 -7.34 11.78
N LYS A 221 -11.75 -7.46 11.87
CA LYS A 221 -12.44 -8.22 12.93
C LYS A 221 -12.28 -9.72 12.78
N ASP A 222 -12.44 -10.24 11.57
CA ASP A 222 -12.58 -11.69 11.34
C ASP A 222 -11.25 -12.36 11.00
N LYS A 223 -10.24 -11.59 10.50
CA LYS A 223 -8.96 -12.08 9.99
C LYS A 223 -7.75 -11.40 10.62
N GLU A 224 -7.86 -10.84 11.83
CA GLU A 224 -6.80 -10.10 12.50
C GLU A 224 -5.46 -10.82 12.49
N GLN A 225 -5.44 -12.12 12.88
CA GLN A 225 -4.21 -12.90 12.94
C GLN A 225 -3.57 -13.12 11.56
N SER A 226 -4.38 -13.22 10.51
CA SER A 226 -3.92 -13.31 9.13
C SER A 226 -3.28 -12.00 8.67
N ILE A 227 -3.88 -10.86 9.04
CA ILE A 227 -3.32 -9.53 8.73
C ILE A 227 -1.99 -9.32 9.46
N ARG A 228 -1.89 -9.74 10.73
CA ARG A 228 -0.62 -9.68 11.48
C ARG A 228 0.45 -10.57 10.86
N ALA A 229 0.09 -11.77 10.40
CA ALA A 229 0.99 -12.68 9.67
C ALA A 229 1.45 -12.07 8.35
N MET A 230 0.54 -11.45 7.61
CA MET A 230 0.85 -10.71 6.39
C MET A 230 1.90 -9.62 6.64
N TYR A 231 1.76 -8.85 7.72
CA TYR A 231 2.74 -7.79 8.03
C TYR A 231 4.10 -8.34 8.45
N ARG A 232 4.17 -9.46 9.16
CA ARG A 232 5.47 -10.11 9.42
C ARG A 232 6.16 -10.56 8.14
N ALA A 233 5.41 -11.10 7.18
CA ALA A 233 5.93 -11.46 5.86
C ALA A 233 6.34 -10.22 5.04
N TYR A 234 5.57 -9.14 5.10
CA TYR A 234 5.90 -7.83 4.50
C TYR A 234 7.23 -7.29 5.06
N ASP A 235 7.42 -7.32 6.37
CA ASP A 235 8.64 -6.84 7.02
C ASP A 235 9.87 -7.68 6.62
N LYS A 236 9.71 -9.01 6.45
CA LYS A 236 10.77 -9.87 5.88
C LYS A 236 11.12 -9.45 4.46
N ALA A 237 10.12 -9.13 3.63
CA ALA A 237 10.33 -8.67 2.25
C ALA A 237 11.01 -7.30 2.21
N ALA A 238 10.58 -6.35 3.05
CA ALA A 238 11.23 -5.05 3.19
C ALA A 238 12.70 -5.19 3.60
N ASN A 239 12.98 -6.05 4.59
CA ASN A 239 14.35 -6.34 5.00
C ASN A 239 15.17 -6.98 3.87
N TYR A 240 14.60 -7.92 3.10
CA TYR A 240 15.26 -8.53 1.94
C TYR A 240 15.62 -7.48 0.90
N LEU A 241 14.67 -6.63 0.50
CA LEU A 241 14.86 -5.57 -0.50
C LEU A 241 15.96 -4.58 -0.10
N ASN A 242 16.04 -4.24 1.20
CA ASN A 242 17.02 -3.29 1.72
C ASN A 242 18.45 -3.85 1.80
N ASN A 243 18.60 -5.18 1.91
CA ASN A 243 19.89 -5.83 2.15
C ASN A 243 20.38 -6.68 0.98
N THR A 244 19.61 -6.78 -0.11
CA THR A 244 19.94 -7.58 -1.28
C THR A 244 20.25 -6.68 -2.47
N PRO A 245 21.30 -6.96 -3.25
CA PRO A 245 21.58 -6.21 -4.46
C PRO A 245 20.39 -6.26 -5.42
N ARG A 246 20.04 -5.11 -6.02
CA ARG A 246 18.91 -4.97 -6.95
C ARG A 246 18.95 -6.00 -8.10
N ALA A 247 20.16 -6.34 -8.56
CA ALA A 247 20.33 -7.30 -9.66
C ALA A 247 19.77 -8.69 -9.36
N ASP A 248 19.64 -9.06 -8.07
CA ASP A 248 19.22 -10.40 -7.66
C ASP A 248 17.69 -10.56 -7.67
N TYR A 249 16.93 -9.45 -7.72
CA TYR A 249 15.47 -9.50 -7.67
C TYR A 249 14.75 -8.67 -8.77
N ILE A 250 15.47 -7.83 -9.52
CA ILE A 250 14.81 -6.94 -10.49
C ILE A 250 14.06 -7.70 -11.58
N ASP A 251 14.59 -8.83 -12.06
CA ASP A 251 13.93 -9.64 -13.07
C ASP A 251 12.60 -10.21 -12.59
N LEU A 252 12.58 -10.67 -11.35
CA LEU A 252 11.37 -11.15 -10.68
C LEU A 252 10.31 -10.03 -10.57
N ILE A 253 10.73 -8.84 -10.14
CA ILE A 253 9.83 -7.69 -10.07
C ILE A 253 9.25 -7.38 -11.44
N MET A 254 10.09 -7.32 -12.49
CA MET A 254 9.64 -7.03 -13.84
C MET A 254 8.64 -8.07 -14.37
N GLU A 255 8.85 -9.35 -14.05
CA GLU A 255 7.94 -10.42 -14.43
C GLU A 255 6.57 -10.34 -13.76
N ARG A 256 6.55 -9.96 -12.46
CA ARG A 256 5.36 -10.05 -11.61
C ARG A 256 4.58 -8.76 -11.43
N SER A 257 5.23 -7.61 -11.57
CA SER A 257 4.58 -6.30 -11.32
C SER A 257 3.74 -5.78 -12.48
N GLY A 258 4.00 -6.26 -13.70
CA GLY A 258 3.43 -5.67 -14.92
C GLY A 258 4.00 -4.30 -15.25
N PHE A 259 5.17 -3.93 -14.73
CA PHE A 259 5.85 -2.70 -15.07
C PHE A 259 6.30 -2.68 -16.54
N PRO A 260 6.32 -1.52 -17.20
CA PRO A 260 6.81 -1.41 -18.57
C PRO A 260 8.29 -1.74 -18.64
N GLY A 261 8.73 -2.32 -19.77
CA GLY A 261 10.11 -2.79 -19.97
C GLY A 261 11.21 -1.83 -19.51
N PRO A 262 11.14 -0.51 -19.83
CA PRO A 262 12.14 0.47 -19.38
C PRO A 262 12.26 0.61 -17.85
N ALA A 263 11.28 0.18 -17.07
CA ALA A 263 11.37 0.21 -15.60
C ALA A 263 12.53 -0.65 -15.08
N ARG A 264 12.96 -1.68 -15.82
CA ARG A 264 14.13 -2.46 -15.47
C ARG A 264 15.37 -1.60 -15.19
N ASP A 265 15.61 -0.61 -16.04
CA ASP A 265 16.79 0.25 -15.96
C ASP A 265 16.51 1.56 -15.22
N ALA A 266 15.29 2.08 -15.36
CA ALA A 266 14.87 3.36 -14.80
C ALA A 266 14.57 3.30 -13.29
N LEU A 267 14.04 2.19 -12.77
CA LEU A 267 13.56 2.08 -11.39
C LEU A 267 14.69 2.26 -10.38
N VAL A 268 14.54 3.26 -9.52
CA VAL A 268 15.37 3.49 -8.35
C VAL A 268 14.51 3.24 -7.10
N LEU A 269 14.82 2.16 -6.37
CA LEU A 269 14.13 1.85 -5.12
C LEU A 269 14.75 2.65 -3.97
N LYS A 270 13.90 3.34 -3.21
CA LYS A 270 14.25 3.87 -1.89
C LYS A 270 14.21 2.73 -0.87
N PRO A 271 14.89 2.85 0.28
CA PRO A 271 14.73 1.88 1.36
C PRO A 271 13.27 1.74 1.78
N TYR A 272 12.83 0.50 1.95
CA TYR A 272 11.51 0.18 2.50
C TYR A 272 11.54 0.18 4.02
N HIS A 273 10.54 0.78 4.63
CA HIS A 273 10.33 0.71 6.06
C HIS A 273 9.47 -0.53 6.43
N PHE A 274 9.61 -0.96 7.67
CA PHE A 274 8.71 -1.96 8.24
C PHE A 274 7.31 -1.37 8.41
N ALA A 275 6.31 -2.25 8.45
CA ALA A 275 4.93 -1.84 8.64
C ALA A 275 4.76 -0.99 9.91
N GLY A 276 4.07 0.14 9.77
CA GLY A 276 3.86 1.11 10.83
C GLY A 276 2.68 2.01 10.54
N LEU A 277 2.15 2.67 11.56
CA LEU A 277 0.99 3.54 11.38
C LEU A 277 1.36 4.79 10.56
N PRO A 278 0.45 5.30 9.71
CA PRO A 278 0.65 6.57 9.01
C PRO A 278 0.82 7.72 10.01
N ALA A 279 1.59 8.73 9.63
CA ALA A 279 1.80 9.89 10.48
C ALA A 279 0.49 10.70 10.63
N GLU A 280 0.21 11.21 11.84
CA GLU A 280 -0.97 12.02 12.12
C GLU A 280 -1.03 13.25 11.21
N LYS A 281 0.12 13.88 10.95
CA LYS A 281 0.24 15.00 10.01
C LYS A 281 -0.32 14.67 8.63
N ASP A 282 0.05 13.51 8.05
CA ASP A 282 -0.37 13.16 6.69
C ASP A 282 -1.89 12.87 6.64
N VAL A 283 -2.44 12.27 7.70
CA VAL A 283 -3.88 12.06 7.84
C VAL A 283 -4.63 13.39 7.93
N ASP A 284 -4.18 14.31 8.79
CA ASP A 284 -4.80 15.62 8.99
C ASP A 284 -4.75 16.48 7.71
N GLU A 285 -3.64 16.41 6.97
CA GLU A 285 -3.49 17.13 5.70
C GLU A 285 -4.42 16.57 4.62
N ALA A 286 -4.56 15.25 4.52
CA ALA A 286 -5.51 14.62 3.61
C ALA A 286 -6.96 14.98 3.95
N VAL A 287 -7.34 14.92 5.23
CA VAL A 287 -8.69 15.35 5.72
C VAL A 287 -8.95 16.82 5.39
N ARG A 288 -7.98 17.70 5.66
CA ARG A 288 -8.08 19.13 5.35
C ARG A 288 -8.32 19.38 3.86
N TRP A 289 -7.58 18.69 2.98
CA TRP A 289 -7.73 18.82 1.53
C TRP A 289 -9.14 18.41 1.09
N VAL A 290 -9.64 17.24 1.52
CA VAL A 290 -10.98 16.74 1.15
C VAL A 290 -12.07 17.69 1.66
N LYS A 291 -11.95 18.18 2.90
CA LYS A 291 -12.86 19.13 3.51
C LYS A 291 -12.90 20.47 2.77
N ASN A 292 -11.72 21.01 2.40
CA ASN A 292 -11.62 22.29 1.66
C ASN A 292 -12.24 22.19 0.26
N LYS A 293 -12.24 21.02 -0.35
CA LYS A 293 -12.93 20.76 -1.63
C LYS A 293 -14.43 20.51 -1.46
N GLY A 294 -14.94 20.42 -0.23
CA GLY A 294 -16.37 20.12 0.03
C GLY A 294 -16.78 18.69 -0.36
N LEU A 295 -15.82 17.75 -0.40
CA LEU A 295 -16.03 16.39 -0.90
C LEU A 295 -16.37 15.39 0.21
N ALA A 296 -15.98 15.66 1.45
CA ALA A 296 -16.31 14.84 2.62
C ALA A 296 -16.30 15.66 3.90
N GLY A 297 -16.74 15.03 5.01
CA GLY A 297 -16.73 15.62 6.35
C GLY A 297 -15.34 15.71 6.98
N ASP A 298 -15.36 16.08 8.26
CA ASP A 298 -14.19 16.13 9.12
C ASP A 298 -14.04 14.79 9.85
N TYR A 299 -12.83 14.24 9.83
CA TYR A 299 -12.51 12.97 10.48
C TYR A 299 -11.28 13.16 11.36
N ARG A 300 -11.28 12.47 12.52
CA ARG A 300 -10.10 12.38 13.36
C ARG A 300 -9.24 11.18 12.95
N TYR A 301 -7.98 11.20 13.34
CA TYR A 301 -7.02 10.13 13.07
C TYR A 301 -7.56 8.74 13.47
N ASP A 302 -8.11 8.61 14.69
CA ASP A 302 -8.63 7.35 15.24
C ASP A 302 -9.90 6.82 14.54
N GLU A 303 -10.55 7.64 13.72
CA GLU A 303 -11.68 7.22 12.88
C GLU A 303 -11.23 6.63 11.52
N LEU A 304 -10.00 6.92 11.10
CA LEU A 304 -9.45 6.52 9.79
C LEU A 304 -8.34 5.47 9.90
N VAL A 305 -7.63 5.40 11.03
CA VAL A 305 -6.46 4.54 11.23
C VAL A 305 -6.76 3.47 12.28
N SER A 306 -6.54 2.22 11.92
CA SER A 306 -6.68 1.08 12.84
C SER A 306 -5.45 0.95 13.73
N LYS A 307 -5.64 0.67 15.01
CA LYS A 307 -4.56 0.38 15.97
C LYS A 307 -4.04 -1.06 15.90
N LEU A 308 -4.43 -1.83 14.89
CA LEU A 308 -4.10 -3.25 14.76
C LEU A 308 -2.58 -3.53 14.93
N LEU A 309 -1.72 -2.68 14.43
CA LEU A 309 -0.26 -2.88 14.56
C LEU A 309 0.33 -2.46 15.91
N THR A 310 -0.40 -1.73 16.75
CA THR A 310 0.07 -1.26 18.06
C THR A 310 -0.53 -2.02 19.24
N GLU A 311 -1.66 -2.68 19.04
CA GLU A 311 -2.34 -3.49 20.07
C GLU A 311 -1.80 -4.92 20.02
N GLY A 312 -1.32 -5.43 21.17
CA GLY A 312 -0.84 -6.83 21.30
C GLY A 312 0.68 -7.04 21.12
N LYS A 313 1.47 -5.94 21.23
CA LYS A 313 2.94 -6.04 21.41
C LYS A 313 3.30 -6.20 22.86
#